data_91c75e420ed87a14e490718ae7ea9ab8
#
_entry.id   91c75e420ed87a14e490718ae7ea9ab8
#
_cell.length_a   1.000
_cell.length_b   1.000
_cell.length_c   1.000
_cell.angle_alpha   90.00
_cell.angle_beta   90.00
_cell.angle_gamma   90.00
#
_symmetry.space_group_name_H-M   'P 1'
#
loop_
_entity.id
_entity.type
_entity.pdbx_description
1 polymer ?
#
loop_
_entity_poly.entity_id
_entity_poly.type
_entity_poly.pdbx_seq_one_letter_code
_entity_poly.pdbx_strand_id
1 'polypeptide(L)'
;ESGKNVVVIIPKTGEKLLVFDEKDGLTQEQTRAVVQELAPQERIKKITLGMFNDQVVWEVMTKGNDELHYYLIDFKDGSLVHRLPSQE
;
A
#
# COMPACT_ATOMS: atom_id res chain seq x y z
N GLU A 1 -0.46 -8.99 -24.90
CA GLU A 1 -1.76 -8.38 -24.99
C GLU A 1 -1.74 -6.97 -24.41
N SER A 2 -2.09 -6.07 -25.23
CA SER A 2 -1.98 -4.68 -24.87
C SER A 2 -3.06 -4.28 -23.89
N GLY A 3 -2.75 -3.31 -23.09
CA GLY A 3 -3.73 -2.69 -22.24
C GLY A 3 -3.87 -3.27 -20.86
N LYS A 4 -3.14 -4.33 -20.56
CA LYS A 4 -3.22 -4.92 -19.25
C LYS A 4 -1.90 -4.78 -18.51
N ASN A 5 -1.99 -4.23 -17.33
CA ASN A 5 -0.85 -4.17 -16.42
C ASN A 5 -1.07 -5.18 -15.33
N VAL A 6 -0.20 -6.17 -15.30
CA VAL A 6 -0.31 -7.26 -14.34
C VAL A 6 0.77 -7.10 -13.30
N VAL A 7 0.38 -7.18 -12.04
CA VAL A 7 1.31 -7.07 -10.94
C VAL A 7 1.49 -8.45 -10.33
N VAL A 8 2.74 -8.80 -10.07
CA VAL A 8 3.08 -10.07 -9.48
C VAL A 8 3.79 -9.80 -8.16
N ILE A 9 3.25 -10.39 -7.09
CA ILE A 9 3.83 -10.24 -5.77
C ILE A 9 4.32 -11.58 -5.28
N ILE A 10 5.59 -11.62 -4.90
CA ILE A 10 6.20 -12.84 -4.39
C ILE A 10 6.46 -12.65 -2.92
N PRO A 11 5.76 -13.40 -2.06
CA PRO A 11 5.97 -13.27 -0.61
C PRO A 11 7.37 -13.70 -0.22
N LYS A 12 7.77 -13.31 0.97
CA LYS A 12 9.10 -13.64 1.46
C LYS A 12 9.39 -15.11 1.47
N THR A 13 8.41 -15.92 1.79
CA THR A 13 8.60 -17.36 1.85
C THR A 13 8.77 -17.98 0.48
N GLY A 14 8.32 -17.29 -0.54
CA GLY A 14 8.38 -17.84 -1.87
C GLY A 14 7.36 -18.92 -2.15
N GLU A 15 6.45 -19.16 -1.22
CA GLU A 15 5.50 -20.24 -1.35
C GLU A 15 4.23 -19.84 -2.08
N LYS A 16 3.99 -18.56 -2.20
CA LYS A 16 2.80 -18.06 -2.84
C LYS A 16 3.15 -17.01 -3.87
N LEU A 17 2.43 -17.05 -4.96
CA LEU A 17 2.59 -16.07 -6.01
C LEU A 17 1.23 -15.51 -6.34
N LEU A 18 1.08 -14.20 -6.20
CA LEU A 18 -0.16 -13.53 -6.55
C LEU A 18 0.02 -12.76 -7.84
N VAL A 19 -0.93 -12.96 -8.74
CA VAL A 19 -0.95 -12.24 -10.00
C VAL A 19 -2.31 -11.59 -10.12
N PHE A 20 -2.33 -10.29 -10.36
CA PHE A 20 -3.59 -9.59 -10.48
C PHE A 20 -3.43 -8.38 -11.40
N ASP A 21 -4.56 -7.88 -11.87
CA ASP A 21 -4.58 -6.76 -12.78
C ASP A 21 -4.48 -5.47 -11.97
N GLU A 22 -3.54 -4.63 -12.36
CA GLU A 22 -3.33 -3.36 -11.70
C GLU A 22 -4.59 -2.49 -11.70
N LYS A 23 -5.44 -2.70 -12.68
CA LYS A 23 -6.66 -1.92 -12.80
C LYS A 23 -7.74 -2.32 -11.82
N ASP A 24 -7.58 -3.44 -11.16
CA ASP A 24 -8.60 -3.93 -10.23
C ASP A 24 -8.56 -3.23 -8.89
N GLY A 25 -7.66 -2.29 -8.70
CA GLY A 25 -7.56 -1.61 -7.44
C GLY A 25 -7.10 -0.18 -7.60
N LEU A 26 -6.70 0.41 -6.48
CA LEU A 26 -6.23 1.78 -6.45
C LEU A 26 -4.90 1.92 -7.17
N THR A 27 -4.75 3.06 -7.83
CA THR A 27 -3.45 3.41 -8.37
C THR A 27 -2.58 3.99 -7.26
N GLN A 28 -1.30 4.13 -7.57
CA GLN A 28 -0.37 4.75 -6.63
C GLN A 28 -0.81 6.19 -6.31
N GLU A 29 -1.29 6.89 -7.32
CA GLU A 29 -1.74 8.26 -7.13
C GLU A 29 -2.96 8.34 -6.22
N GLN A 30 -3.90 7.43 -6.40
CA GLN A 30 -5.07 7.39 -5.55
C GLN A 30 -4.69 7.06 -4.12
N THR A 31 -3.75 6.14 -3.95
CA THR A 31 -3.28 5.78 -2.63
C THR A 31 -2.61 6.96 -1.94
N ARG A 32 -1.82 7.71 -2.70
CA ARG A 32 -1.18 8.91 -2.16
C ARG A 32 -2.22 9.87 -1.62
N ALA A 33 -3.30 10.07 -2.36
CA ALA A 33 -4.36 10.98 -1.93
C ALA A 33 -5.02 10.49 -0.64
N VAL A 34 -5.24 9.19 -0.53
CA VAL A 34 -5.83 8.62 0.67
C VAL A 34 -4.96 8.92 1.89
N VAL A 35 -3.66 8.68 1.79
CA VAL A 35 -2.77 8.89 2.92
C VAL A 35 -2.63 10.36 3.24
N GLN A 36 -2.65 11.21 2.23
CA GLN A 36 -2.55 12.64 2.48
C GLN A 36 -3.76 13.14 3.25
N GLU A 37 -4.92 12.53 3.08
CA GLU A 37 -6.08 12.88 3.87
C GLU A 37 -5.99 12.33 5.29
N LEU A 38 -5.41 11.14 5.41
CA LEU A 38 -5.26 10.54 6.74
C LEU A 38 -4.23 11.28 7.59
N ALA A 39 -3.16 11.73 6.96
CA ALA A 39 -2.06 12.35 7.68
C ALA A 39 -1.51 13.53 6.88
N PRO A 40 -2.27 14.62 6.82
CA PRO A 40 -1.85 15.76 5.99
C PRO A 40 -0.56 16.42 6.44
N GLN A 41 -0.19 16.26 7.69
CA GLN A 41 1.03 16.86 8.22
C GLN A 41 2.26 16.01 7.97
N GLU A 42 2.09 14.81 7.43
CA GLU A 42 3.22 13.91 7.21
C GLU A 42 3.62 13.93 5.75
N ARG A 43 4.89 13.65 5.53
CA ARG A 43 5.43 13.63 4.19
C ARG A 43 5.57 12.20 3.69
N ILE A 44 5.01 11.92 2.53
CA ILE A 44 5.09 10.59 1.95
C ILE A 44 6.48 10.38 1.36
N LYS A 45 7.16 9.32 1.80
CA LYS A 45 8.51 9.02 1.36
C LYS A 45 8.55 7.91 0.33
N LYS A 46 7.65 6.95 0.42
CA LYS A 46 7.70 5.78 -0.44
C LYS A 46 6.35 5.10 -0.48
N ILE A 47 5.97 4.60 -1.65
CA ILE A 47 4.73 3.85 -1.83
C ILE A 47 5.06 2.60 -2.62
N THR A 48 4.79 1.43 -2.05
CA THR A 48 5.06 0.16 -2.71
C THR A 48 3.90 -0.79 -2.47
N LEU A 49 3.73 -1.75 -3.39
CA LEU A 49 2.74 -2.80 -3.21
C LEU A 49 3.35 -3.93 -2.41
N GLY A 50 2.51 -4.56 -1.58
CA GLY A 50 2.96 -5.68 -0.78
C GLY A 50 1.79 -6.50 -0.33
N MET A 51 2.03 -7.36 0.66
CA MET A 51 0.99 -8.23 1.20
C MET A 51 0.96 -8.13 2.70
N PHE A 52 -0.25 -8.22 3.24
CA PHE A 52 -0.46 -8.23 4.68
C PHE A 52 -1.63 -9.17 4.97
N ASN A 53 -1.36 -10.24 5.70
CA ASN A 53 -2.38 -11.24 6.03
C ASN A 53 -3.10 -11.75 4.77
N ASP A 54 -2.32 -12.13 3.75
CA ASP A 54 -2.83 -12.66 2.49
C ASP A 54 -3.68 -11.65 1.71
N GLN A 55 -3.47 -10.38 2.00
CA GLN A 55 -4.23 -9.31 1.37
C GLN A 55 -3.25 -8.38 0.66
N VAL A 56 -3.60 -7.97 -0.55
CA VAL A 56 -2.75 -7.04 -1.30
C VAL A 56 -2.99 -5.63 -0.76
N VAL A 57 -1.91 -4.96 -0.40
CA VAL A 57 -1.99 -3.62 0.16
C VAL A 57 -0.93 -2.73 -0.46
N TRP A 58 -1.18 -1.43 -0.40
CA TRP A 58 -0.19 -0.41 -0.67
C TRP A 58 0.48 -0.07 0.65
N GLU A 59 1.80 -0.22 0.69
CA GLU A 59 2.58 0.14 1.88
C GLU A 59 3.12 1.54 1.67
N VAL A 60 2.65 2.47 2.48
CA VAL A 60 3.02 3.86 2.35
C VAL A 60 3.88 4.26 3.54
N MET A 61 5.09 4.69 3.26
CA MET A 61 6.01 5.14 4.30
C MET A 61 5.97 6.66 4.34
N THR A 62 5.72 7.21 5.52
CA THR A 62 5.69 8.65 5.70
C THR A 62 6.64 9.06 6.80
N LYS A 63 6.88 10.36 6.89
CA LYS A 63 7.70 10.92 7.95
C LYS A 63 7.02 12.15 8.51
N GLY A 64 6.90 12.18 9.83
CA GLY A 64 6.36 13.33 10.52
C GLY A 64 6.92 13.38 11.92
N ASN A 65 7.27 14.58 12.38
CA ASN A 65 7.84 14.78 13.72
C ASN A 65 9.05 13.88 13.95
N ASP A 66 9.89 13.74 12.91
CA ASP A 66 11.12 12.94 12.98
C ASP A 66 10.86 11.47 13.23
N GLU A 67 9.65 11.01 12.92
CA GLU A 67 9.30 9.60 13.05
C GLU A 67 8.82 9.07 11.72
N LEU A 68 9.14 7.80 11.48
CA LEU A 68 8.65 7.11 10.31
C LEU A 68 7.36 6.38 10.66
N HIS A 69 6.40 6.49 9.77
CA HIS A 69 5.12 5.82 9.92
C HIS A 69 4.85 5.00 8.68
N TYR A 70 4.07 3.94 8.83
CA TYR A 70 3.69 3.10 7.71
C TYR A 70 2.18 2.93 7.74
N TYR A 71 1.58 3.11 6.58
CA TYR A 71 0.14 2.92 6.41
C TYR A 71 -0.07 1.83 5.38
N LEU A 72 -0.85 0.83 5.74
CA LEU A 72 -1.19 -0.24 4.83
C LEU A 72 -2.59 0.02 4.32
N ILE A 73 -2.70 0.31 3.04
CA ILE A 73 -3.97 0.69 2.42
C ILE A 73 -4.42 -0.45 1.53
N ASP A 74 -5.68 -0.85 1.70
CA ASP A 74 -6.22 -1.94 0.90
C ASP A 74 -6.14 -1.58 -0.58
N PHE A 75 -5.61 -2.49 -1.37
CA PHE A 75 -5.43 -2.26 -2.79
C PHE A 75 -6.77 -2.07 -3.50
N LYS A 76 -7.80 -2.79 -3.05
CA LYS A 76 -9.05 -2.80 -3.77
C LYS A 76 -9.96 -1.61 -3.44
N ASP A 77 -10.05 -1.24 -2.17
CA ASP A 77 -11.01 -0.22 -1.80
C ASP A 77 -10.42 0.99 -1.11
N GLY A 78 -9.13 0.99 -0.84
CA GLY A 78 -8.47 2.16 -0.27
C GLY A 78 -8.68 2.33 1.23
N SER A 79 -9.21 1.32 1.91
CA SER A 79 -9.40 1.44 3.35
C SER A 79 -8.07 1.24 4.08
N LEU A 80 -7.99 1.81 5.28
CA LEU A 80 -6.80 1.64 6.10
C LEU A 80 -6.84 0.28 6.76
N VAL A 81 -5.89 -0.58 6.41
CA VAL A 81 -5.82 -1.92 6.94
C VAL A 81 -5.03 -1.96 8.23
N HIS A 82 -3.94 -1.22 8.27
CA HIS A 82 -3.05 -1.28 9.41
C HIS A 82 -2.16 -0.04 9.43
N ARG A 83 -1.68 0.30 10.59
CA ARG A 83 -0.85 1.48 10.74
C ARG A 83 0.28 1.19 11.71
N LEU A 84 1.49 1.56 11.35
CA LEU A 84 2.67 1.37 12.19
C LEU A 84 3.34 2.71 12.40
N PRO A 85 3.86 2.98 13.58
CA PRO A 85 3.76 2.15 14.78
C PRO A 85 2.33 2.06 15.28
N SER A 86 2.03 0.97 15.97
CA SER A 86 0.70 0.73 16.49
C SER A 86 0.30 1.81 17.48
N GLN A 87 -0.97 2.18 17.42
CA GLN A 87 -1.54 3.08 18.42
C GLN A 87 -2.14 2.26 19.53
N GLU A 88 -1.71 2.54 20.71
CA GLU A 88 -2.18 1.78 21.86
C GLU A 88 -3.22 2.55 22.62
#